data_580fbcf9292ad7a484a181d5ae07e3f9
#
_entry.id   580fbcf9292ad7a484a181d5ae07e3f9
#
_cell.length_a   1.000
_cell.length_b   1.000
_cell.length_c   1.000
_cell.angle_alpha   90.00
_cell.angle_beta   90.00
_cell.angle_gamma   90.00
#
_symmetry.space_group_name_H-M   'P 1'
#
loop_
_entity.id
_entity.type
_entity.pdbx_description
1 polymer ?
#
loop_
_entity_poly.entity_id
_entity_poly.type
_entity_poly.pdbx_seq_one_letter_code
_entity_poly.pdbx_strand_id
1 'polypeptide(L)'
;MKKITKLLLTVALCALTIIAAGCGGDNKAADKKADPNAPVKIGVTAGPHAEIMDNVKKLAEKQGLKIEVVEFSDYVTPNVSLAQGELFANSMQHAPYLAATLKKEPKFELVEAFKTVNFPMAIYSTKYKKVEDIPAGATIGIPNDPSNGARALLVLADKGFIEVKDKNDVSTSVASITKNPKNYKIQELDAASIPKAMGDLDIAVINANYALVAKLNPSKDSLLVERADNPCVNIFVTTKANEKDPRMEQLKKIYTSAENKKFIEDHFKGSITPAF
;
A
#
# COMPACT_ATOMS: atom_id res chain seq x y z
N MET A 1 -51.51 -8.98 -56.41
CA MET A 1 -52.09 -10.31 -56.66
C MET A 1 -51.74 -11.19 -55.46
N LYS A 2 -52.80 -11.44 -54.65
CA LYS A 2 -53.30 -12.75 -54.21
C LYS A 2 -52.25 -13.59 -53.45
N LYS A 3 -52.47 -14.11 -52.26
CA LYS A 3 -53.62 -14.54 -51.40
C LYS A 3 -53.07 -14.71 -49.98
N ILE A 4 -53.56 -14.20 -48.89
CA ILE A 4 -54.60 -14.70 -47.98
C ILE A 4 -54.59 -16.24 -47.82
N THR A 5 -54.23 -16.71 -46.63
CA THR A 5 -54.97 -17.79 -45.96
C THR A 5 -54.82 -17.67 -44.44
N LYS A 6 -55.95 -17.60 -43.76
CA LYS A 6 -56.24 -17.65 -42.34
C LYS A 6 -56.17 -19.09 -41.85
N LEU A 7 -55.77 -19.28 -40.58
CA LEU A 7 -56.32 -20.39 -39.77
C LEU A 7 -56.12 -20.08 -38.27
N LEU A 8 -57.17 -19.60 -37.58
CA LEU A 8 -57.94 -20.15 -36.46
C LEU A 8 -57.10 -20.66 -35.22
N LEU A 9 -57.05 -19.86 -34.19
CA LEU A 9 -57.82 -19.89 -32.93
C LEU A 9 -58.06 -21.28 -32.31
N THR A 10 -57.36 -21.57 -31.20
CA THR A 10 -57.89 -22.41 -30.12
C THR A 10 -57.55 -21.76 -28.78
N VAL A 11 -58.55 -21.32 -28.07
CA VAL A 11 -58.54 -20.81 -26.69
C VAL A 11 -58.51 -21.99 -25.76
N ALA A 12 -57.56 -22.02 -24.84
CA ALA A 12 -57.67 -22.87 -23.63
C ALA A 12 -57.48 -21.95 -22.42
N LEU A 13 -58.55 -21.70 -21.76
CA LEU A 13 -58.75 -20.97 -20.53
C LEU A 13 -58.25 -21.89 -19.37
N CYS A 14 -57.15 -21.55 -18.70
CA CYS A 14 -56.81 -22.15 -17.40
C CYS A 14 -56.65 -21.03 -16.37
N ALA A 15 -57.39 -21.19 -15.33
CA ALA A 15 -57.65 -20.25 -14.25
C ALA A 15 -56.41 -19.75 -13.54
N LEU A 16 -56.34 -18.41 -13.36
CA LEU A 16 -55.45 -17.74 -12.41
C LEU A 16 -55.88 -18.07 -10.96
N THR A 17 -55.01 -18.65 -10.20
CA THR A 17 -55.00 -18.47 -8.75
C THR A 17 -53.81 -17.58 -8.39
N ILE A 18 -54.12 -16.34 -8.09
CA ILE A 18 -53.20 -15.36 -7.54
C ILE A 18 -53.03 -15.69 -6.06
N ILE A 19 -51.87 -16.28 -5.68
CA ILE A 19 -51.42 -16.31 -4.29
C ILE A 19 -50.50 -15.11 -4.13
N ALA A 20 -51.02 -14.03 -3.54
CA ALA A 20 -50.22 -12.95 -3.01
C ALA A 20 -49.49 -13.43 -1.77
N ALA A 21 -48.29 -13.97 -1.94
CA ALA A 21 -47.31 -14.12 -0.85
C ALA A 21 -46.47 -12.87 -0.83
N GLY A 22 -46.77 -11.94 0.07
CA GLY A 22 -45.91 -10.82 0.41
C GLY A 22 -44.60 -11.37 1.00
N CYS A 23 -43.54 -11.24 0.21
CA CYS A 23 -42.17 -11.33 0.73
C CYS A 23 -41.67 -9.94 0.98
N GLY A 24 -41.85 -9.44 2.20
CA GLY A 24 -40.99 -8.42 2.77
C GLY A 24 -39.61 -9.08 2.94
N GLY A 25 -38.76 -8.88 1.94
CA GLY A 25 -37.37 -9.28 2.04
C GLY A 25 -36.61 -8.28 2.88
N ASP A 26 -36.52 -8.51 4.18
CA ASP A 26 -35.43 -7.97 5.00
C ASP A 26 -34.12 -8.49 4.41
N ASN A 27 -33.43 -7.63 3.66
CA ASN A 27 -32.03 -7.79 3.33
C ASN A 27 -31.18 -7.61 4.59
N LYS A 28 -31.32 -8.48 5.56
CA LYS A 28 -30.27 -8.76 6.51
C LYS A 28 -29.15 -9.41 5.71
N ALA A 29 -28.08 -8.65 5.43
CA ALA A 29 -26.80 -9.20 5.08
C ALA A 29 -26.52 -10.28 6.13
N ALA A 30 -26.63 -11.54 5.73
CA ALA A 30 -26.33 -12.65 6.61
C ALA A 30 -24.85 -12.49 6.97
N ASP A 31 -24.55 -12.27 8.25
CA ASP A 31 -23.23 -12.45 8.83
C ASP A 31 -22.78 -13.89 8.47
N LYS A 32 -22.12 -14.03 7.33
CA LYS A 32 -21.38 -15.26 7.01
C LYS A 32 -20.26 -15.29 8.03
N LYS A 33 -20.44 -15.99 9.13
CA LYS A 33 -19.31 -16.34 10.00
C LYS A 33 -18.23 -16.90 9.10
N ALA A 34 -17.11 -16.20 9.01
CA ALA A 34 -15.97 -16.62 8.21
C ALA A 34 -15.58 -18.03 8.70
N ASP A 35 -15.37 -18.97 7.77
CA ASP A 35 -14.87 -20.29 8.10
C ASP A 35 -13.53 -20.11 8.84
N PRO A 36 -13.40 -20.52 10.09
CA PRO A 36 -12.17 -20.35 10.86
C PRO A 36 -10.96 -21.08 10.25
N ASN A 37 -11.20 -22.05 9.36
CA ASN A 37 -10.18 -22.80 8.64
C ASN A 37 -9.87 -22.23 7.24
N ALA A 38 -10.63 -21.23 6.77
CA ALA A 38 -10.34 -20.59 5.50
C ALA A 38 -9.02 -19.80 5.57
N PRO A 39 -8.20 -19.81 4.52
CA PRO A 39 -7.01 -18.99 4.47
C PRO A 39 -7.35 -17.50 4.66
N VAL A 40 -6.54 -16.81 5.46
CA VAL A 40 -6.60 -15.34 5.52
C VAL A 40 -5.83 -14.74 4.35
N LYS A 41 -6.49 -13.90 3.56
CA LYS A 41 -5.87 -13.22 2.42
C LYS A 41 -5.18 -11.95 2.88
N ILE A 42 -3.87 -11.87 2.68
CA ILE A 42 -3.08 -10.70 3.07
C ILE A 42 -2.54 -10.00 1.84
N GLY A 43 -2.97 -8.75 1.63
CA GLY A 43 -2.47 -7.91 0.55
C GLY A 43 -1.11 -7.32 0.87
N VAL A 44 -0.17 -7.42 -0.07
CA VAL A 44 1.18 -6.85 0.04
C VAL A 44 1.58 -6.21 -1.29
N THR A 45 2.58 -5.33 -1.28
CA THR A 45 3.26 -4.99 -2.54
C THR A 45 4.37 -5.98 -2.84
N ALA A 46 4.63 -6.19 -4.13
CA ALA A 46 5.70 -7.07 -4.61
C ALA A 46 7.07 -6.70 -4.01
N GLY A 47 7.97 -7.67 -3.97
CA GLY A 47 9.31 -7.54 -3.41
C GLY A 47 9.33 -7.67 -1.88
N PRO A 48 9.98 -6.77 -1.13
CA PRO A 48 10.25 -6.98 0.29
C PRO A 48 9.03 -7.21 1.17
N HIS A 49 7.89 -6.59 0.88
CA HIS A 49 6.66 -6.85 1.63
C HIS A 49 6.17 -8.30 1.41
N ALA A 50 6.20 -8.77 0.16
CA ALA A 50 5.85 -10.15 -0.18
C ALA A 50 6.86 -11.13 0.44
N GLU A 51 8.17 -10.86 0.36
CA GLU A 51 9.21 -11.72 0.93
C GLU A 51 9.07 -11.90 2.45
N ILE A 52 8.76 -10.82 3.18
CA ILE A 52 8.48 -10.88 4.61
C ILE A 52 7.21 -11.69 4.87
N MET A 53 6.15 -11.45 4.09
CA MET A 53 4.87 -12.13 4.29
C MET A 53 4.96 -13.63 3.93
N ASP A 54 5.76 -14.01 2.96
CA ASP A 54 6.04 -15.42 2.63
C ASP A 54 6.77 -16.15 3.77
N ASN A 55 7.69 -15.44 4.47
CA ASN A 55 8.29 -16.00 5.68
C ASN A 55 7.26 -16.14 6.81
N VAL A 56 6.43 -15.12 7.03
CA VAL A 56 5.32 -15.15 8.00
C VAL A 56 4.35 -16.29 7.69
N LYS A 57 4.00 -16.50 6.42
CA LYS A 57 3.17 -17.62 5.97
C LYS A 57 3.76 -18.97 6.36
N LYS A 58 5.05 -19.20 6.12
CA LYS A 58 5.75 -20.45 6.51
C LYS A 58 5.72 -20.68 8.02
N LEU A 59 5.84 -19.60 8.81
CA LEU A 59 5.75 -19.68 10.26
C LEU A 59 4.30 -19.93 10.73
N ALA A 60 3.32 -19.33 10.07
CA ALA A 60 1.91 -19.48 10.36
C ALA A 60 1.39 -20.90 10.09
N GLU A 61 1.82 -21.52 9.00
CA GLU A 61 1.49 -22.90 8.64
C GLU A 61 1.87 -23.89 9.74
N LYS A 62 3.02 -23.69 10.41
CA LYS A 62 3.47 -24.51 11.54
C LYS A 62 2.55 -24.39 12.78
N GLN A 63 1.75 -23.33 12.84
CA GLN A 63 0.82 -23.01 13.91
C GLN A 63 -0.64 -23.17 13.48
N GLY A 64 -0.91 -23.81 12.34
CA GLY A 64 -2.24 -24.12 11.84
C GLY A 64 -2.98 -22.93 11.19
N LEU A 65 -2.35 -21.78 11.05
CA LEU A 65 -2.93 -20.62 10.36
C LEU A 65 -2.53 -20.62 8.88
N LYS A 66 -3.54 -20.69 8.00
CA LYS A 66 -3.33 -20.65 6.54
C LYS A 66 -3.36 -19.20 6.06
N ILE A 67 -2.34 -18.80 5.33
CA ILE A 67 -2.23 -17.47 4.71
C ILE A 67 -2.16 -17.61 3.19
N GLU A 68 -2.98 -16.80 2.49
CA GLU A 68 -2.85 -16.53 1.07
C GLU A 68 -2.26 -15.14 0.88
N VAL A 69 -1.07 -15.05 0.29
CA VAL A 69 -0.43 -13.77 -0.02
C VAL A 69 -0.93 -13.29 -1.37
N VAL A 70 -1.46 -12.07 -1.41
CA VAL A 70 -1.96 -11.42 -2.63
C VAL A 70 -1.06 -10.22 -2.94
N GLU A 71 -0.33 -10.29 -4.05
CA GLU A 71 0.61 -9.25 -4.44
C GLU A 71 -0.03 -8.18 -5.32
N PHE A 72 0.31 -6.92 -5.04
CA PHE A 72 -0.09 -5.74 -5.78
C PHE A 72 1.13 -4.97 -6.29
N SER A 73 0.96 -4.23 -7.38
CA SER A 73 2.02 -3.40 -7.97
C SER A 73 1.98 -1.93 -7.52
N ASP A 74 0.92 -1.52 -6.83
CA ASP A 74 0.66 -0.14 -6.40
C ASP A 74 0.23 -0.06 -4.94
N TYR A 75 0.11 1.18 -4.40
CA TYR A 75 -0.31 1.41 -3.03
C TYR A 75 -1.82 1.64 -2.84
N VAL A 76 -2.58 1.86 -3.91
CA VAL A 76 -4.01 2.21 -3.84
C VAL A 76 -4.87 0.96 -3.73
N THR A 77 -4.65 0.01 -4.64
CA THR A 77 -5.48 -1.19 -4.79
C THR A 77 -5.57 -2.04 -3.52
N PRO A 78 -4.49 -2.25 -2.72
CA PRO A 78 -4.60 -3.05 -1.49
C PRO A 78 -5.59 -2.52 -0.46
N ASN A 79 -5.71 -1.18 -0.32
CA ASN A 79 -6.67 -0.59 0.61
C ASN A 79 -8.10 -0.66 0.07
N VAL A 80 -8.28 -0.53 -1.25
CA VAL A 80 -9.59 -0.70 -1.91
C VAL A 80 -10.08 -2.14 -1.74
N SER A 81 -9.26 -3.15 -2.08
CA SER A 81 -9.61 -4.57 -1.92
C SER A 81 -9.88 -4.94 -0.46
N LEU A 82 -9.12 -4.35 0.49
CA LEU A 82 -9.37 -4.57 1.91
C LEU A 82 -10.72 -3.96 2.34
N ALA A 83 -11.02 -2.73 1.92
CA ALA A 83 -12.30 -2.07 2.23
C ALA A 83 -13.51 -2.77 1.60
N GLN A 84 -13.32 -3.46 0.48
CA GLN A 84 -14.33 -4.27 -0.19
C GLN A 84 -14.51 -5.67 0.42
N GLY A 85 -13.68 -6.04 1.40
CA GLY A 85 -13.72 -7.36 2.06
C GLY A 85 -13.08 -8.50 1.25
N GLU A 86 -12.34 -8.19 0.21
CA GLU A 86 -11.60 -9.18 -0.59
C GLU A 86 -10.33 -9.67 0.11
N LEU A 87 -9.81 -8.86 1.04
CA LEU A 87 -8.66 -9.16 1.89
C LEU A 87 -9.08 -9.20 3.36
N PHE A 88 -8.38 -9.99 4.15
CA PHE A 88 -8.47 -9.98 5.60
C PHE A 88 -7.67 -8.81 6.21
N ALA A 89 -6.51 -8.54 5.63
CA ALA A 89 -5.60 -7.46 6.03
C ALA A 89 -4.65 -7.09 4.89
N ASN A 90 -3.89 -6.00 5.05
CA ASN A 90 -2.74 -5.72 4.21
C ASN A 90 -1.50 -5.29 5.02
N SER A 91 -0.32 -5.48 4.44
CA SER A 91 0.98 -5.09 5.01
C SER A 91 1.83 -4.46 3.91
N MET A 92 1.64 -3.16 3.64
CA MET A 92 2.32 -2.47 2.54
C MET A 92 2.48 -0.96 2.74
N GLN A 93 2.01 -0.41 3.84
CA GLN A 93 1.86 1.03 4.06
C GLN A 93 2.34 1.46 5.44
N HIS A 94 2.60 2.75 5.59
CA HIS A 94 2.89 3.41 6.86
C HIS A 94 1.67 4.20 7.38
N ALA A 95 1.66 4.53 8.65
CA ALA A 95 0.54 5.20 9.30
C ALA A 95 0.10 6.52 8.62
N PRO A 96 1.00 7.44 8.19
CA PRO A 96 0.60 8.63 7.44
C PRO A 96 -0.10 8.34 6.11
N TYR A 97 0.26 7.25 5.41
CA TYR A 97 -0.42 6.85 4.18
C TYR A 97 -1.84 6.38 4.45
N LEU A 98 -2.04 5.55 5.47
CA LEU A 98 -3.38 5.14 5.90
C LEU A 98 -4.23 6.37 6.27
N ALA A 99 -3.68 7.31 7.05
CA ALA A 99 -4.39 8.52 7.43
C ALA A 99 -4.82 9.37 6.22
N ALA A 100 -3.93 9.53 5.22
CA ALA A 100 -4.24 10.23 3.98
C ALA A 100 -5.34 9.49 3.17
N THR A 101 -5.26 8.15 3.12
CA THR A 101 -6.29 7.31 2.47
C THR A 101 -7.66 7.50 3.12
N LEU A 102 -7.75 7.42 4.46
CA LEU A 102 -9.01 7.57 5.18
C LEU A 102 -9.59 8.98 5.08
N LYS A 103 -8.74 10.00 4.96
CA LYS A 103 -9.19 11.37 4.69
C LYS A 103 -9.83 11.50 3.30
N LYS A 104 -9.28 10.81 2.30
CA LYS A 104 -9.79 10.80 0.91
C LYS A 104 -11.02 9.91 0.77
N GLU A 105 -11.03 8.77 1.46
CA GLU A 105 -12.07 7.74 1.40
C GLU A 105 -12.70 7.53 2.79
N PRO A 106 -13.53 8.46 3.28
CA PRO A 106 -14.07 8.42 4.66
C PRO A 106 -14.97 7.21 4.96
N LYS A 107 -15.40 6.49 3.90
CA LYS A 107 -16.21 5.27 4.04
C LYS A 107 -15.39 4.02 4.31
N PHE A 108 -14.06 4.09 4.18
CA PHE A 108 -13.20 2.96 4.47
C PHE A 108 -13.07 2.77 5.99
N GLU A 109 -13.52 1.65 6.49
CA GLU A 109 -13.41 1.29 7.91
C GLU A 109 -12.12 0.49 8.17
N LEU A 110 -10.98 1.09 7.79
CA LEU A 110 -9.66 0.48 7.96
C LEU A 110 -8.98 1.00 9.23
N VAL A 111 -8.28 0.11 9.92
CA VAL A 111 -7.58 0.41 11.17
C VAL A 111 -6.18 -0.18 11.17
N GLU A 112 -5.25 0.51 11.84
CA GLU A 112 -3.93 -0.04 12.16
C GLU A 112 -4.09 -1.16 13.18
N ALA A 113 -3.57 -2.35 12.87
CA ALA A 113 -3.56 -3.49 13.79
C ALA A 113 -2.27 -3.50 14.63
N PHE A 114 -1.10 -3.33 14.01
CA PHE A 114 0.20 -3.27 14.68
C PHE A 114 1.31 -2.71 13.76
N LYS A 115 2.41 -2.27 14.37
CA LYS A 115 3.62 -1.84 13.65
C LYS A 115 4.41 -3.03 13.12
N THR A 116 5.09 -2.85 11.99
CA THR A 116 5.81 -3.92 11.31
C THR A 116 7.30 -3.61 11.12
N VAL A 117 7.67 -2.89 10.09
CA VAL A 117 9.06 -2.64 9.70
C VAL A 117 9.29 -1.20 9.28
N ASN A 118 10.54 -0.76 9.32
CA ASN A 118 10.97 0.49 8.72
C ASN A 118 11.49 0.26 7.31
N PHE A 119 10.93 1.00 6.36
CA PHE A 119 11.40 1.11 4.99
C PHE A 119 11.93 2.53 4.77
N PRO A 120 13.22 2.77 4.72
CA PRO A 120 13.74 4.12 4.52
C PRO A 120 13.43 4.61 3.12
N MET A 121 13.21 5.91 2.98
CA MET A 121 13.22 6.58 1.69
C MET A 121 14.65 7.03 1.38
N ALA A 122 15.07 7.00 0.12
CA ALA A 122 16.42 7.39 -0.23
C ALA A 122 16.48 8.15 -1.56
N ILE A 123 17.54 8.92 -1.75
CA ILE A 123 17.82 9.72 -2.96
C ILE A 123 18.79 8.94 -3.82
N TYR A 124 18.44 8.73 -5.08
CA TYR A 124 19.23 8.00 -6.07
C TYR A 124 19.52 8.85 -7.29
N SER A 125 20.59 8.50 -8.00
CA SER A 125 20.91 9.02 -9.33
C SER A 125 21.60 7.97 -10.18
N THR A 126 21.31 7.96 -11.47
CA THR A 126 22.07 7.23 -12.49
C THR A 126 23.18 8.08 -13.09
N LYS A 127 23.08 9.41 -12.93
CA LYS A 127 23.97 10.40 -13.56
C LYS A 127 25.08 10.88 -12.63
N TYR A 128 24.80 11.02 -11.32
CA TYR A 128 25.72 11.60 -10.35
C TYR A 128 26.08 10.60 -9.27
N LYS A 129 27.31 10.67 -8.77
CA LYS A 129 27.83 9.84 -7.70
C LYS A 129 27.96 10.58 -6.37
N LYS A 130 27.92 11.92 -6.41
CA LYS A 130 27.99 12.79 -5.23
C LYS A 130 26.94 13.89 -5.33
N VAL A 131 26.47 14.34 -4.19
CA VAL A 131 25.46 15.41 -4.10
C VAL A 131 25.98 16.72 -4.65
N GLU A 132 27.27 16.97 -4.45
CA GLU A 132 27.95 18.21 -4.88
C GLU A 132 27.95 18.36 -6.40
N ASP A 133 27.95 17.25 -7.15
CA ASP A 133 27.99 17.22 -8.62
C ASP A 133 26.62 17.54 -9.25
N ILE A 134 25.55 17.59 -8.45
CA ILE A 134 24.19 17.87 -8.93
C ILE A 134 24.07 19.34 -9.33
N PRO A 135 23.80 19.63 -10.62
CA PRO A 135 23.79 21.01 -11.12
C PRO A 135 22.55 21.80 -10.65
N ALA A 136 22.62 23.10 -10.76
CA ALA A 136 21.46 23.97 -10.68
C ALA A 136 20.46 23.62 -11.81
N GLY A 137 19.16 23.70 -11.51
CA GLY A 137 18.10 23.38 -12.45
C GLY A 137 17.85 21.88 -12.64
N ALA A 138 18.55 21.00 -11.89
CA ALA A 138 18.36 19.56 -11.96
C ALA A 138 16.90 19.14 -11.69
N THR A 139 16.44 18.10 -12.37
CA THR A 139 15.10 17.54 -12.21
C THR A 139 15.11 16.48 -11.12
N ILE A 140 14.21 16.64 -10.14
CA ILE A 140 14.04 15.74 -8.99
C ILE A 140 12.69 15.06 -9.09
N GLY A 141 12.68 13.73 -9.26
CA GLY A 141 11.46 12.93 -9.19
C GLY A 141 11.07 12.57 -7.75
N ILE A 142 9.80 12.79 -7.39
CA ILE A 142 9.24 12.44 -6.09
C ILE A 142 7.89 11.72 -6.25
N PRO A 143 7.41 10.93 -5.25
CA PRO A 143 6.07 10.37 -5.28
C PRO A 143 4.97 11.45 -5.33
N ASN A 144 3.88 11.15 -6.06
CA ASN A 144 2.74 12.07 -6.22
C ASN A 144 1.61 11.84 -5.21
N ASP A 145 1.68 10.79 -4.40
CA ASP A 145 0.71 10.64 -3.32
C ASP A 145 1.02 11.61 -2.17
N PRO A 146 -0.02 12.16 -1.49
CA PRO A 146 0.19 13.23 -0.53
C PRO A 146 1.17 12.90 0.59
N SER A 147 1.18 11.65 1.08
CA SER A 147 2.02 11.28 2.22
C SER A 147 3.48 11.01 1.84
N ASN A 148 3.73 10.30 0.73
CA ASN A 148 5.09 10.05 0.26
C ASN A 148 5.68 11.25 -0.45
N GLY A 149 4.87 12.08 -1.13
CA GLY A 149 5.29 13.38 -1.67
C GLY A 149 5.78 14.31 -0.57
N ALA A 150 4.99 14.47 0.50
CA ALA A 150 5.40 15.24 1.69
C ALA A 150 6.70 14.68 2.29
N ARG A 151 6.76 13.36 2.50
CA ARG A 151 7.95 12.67 3.02
C ARG A 151 9.19 12.94 2.17
N ALA A 152 9.07 12.86 0.84
CA ALA A 152 10.18 13.13 -0.08
C ALA A 152 10.67 14.58 0.02
N LEU A 153 9.76 15.55 0.13
CA LEU A 153 10.11 16.96 0.33
C LEU A 153 10.81 17.19 1.67
N LEU A 154 10.36 16.51 2.74
CA LEU A 154 11.01 16.58 4.05
C LEU A 154 12.41 15.96 4.02
N VAL A 155 12.60 14.84 3.31
CA VAL A 155 13.93 14.26 3.07
C VAL A 155 14.83 15.24 2.31
N LEU A 156 14.35 15.86 1.24
CA LEU A 156 15.10 16.85 0.48
C LEU A 156 15.45 18.07 1.34
N ALA A 157 14.53 18.51 2.21
CA ALA A 157 14.78 19.63 3.14
C ALA A 157 15.78 19.28 4.25
N ASP A 158 15.72 18.05 4.79
CA ASP A 158 16.70 17.57 5.77
C ASP A 158 18.11 17.49 5.18
N LYS A 159 18.22 17.11 3.90
CA LYS A 159 19.49 17.00 3.18
C LYS A 159 19.96 18.31 2.54
N GLY A 160 19.25 19.41 2.74
CA GLY A 160 19.68 20.75 2.33
C GLY A 160 19.45 21.08 0.85
N PHE A 161 18.66 20.31 0.11
CA PHE A 161 18.31 20.63 -1.28
C PHE A 161 17.35 21.81 -1.38
N ILE A 162 16.38 21.86 -0.47
CA ILE A 162 15.33 22.89 -0.41
C ILE A 162 15.08 23.29 1.05
N GLU A 163 14.36 24.39 1.25
CA GLU A 163 13.75 24.69 2.56
C GLU A 163 12.23 24.65 2.43
N VAL A 164 11.56 24.08 3.41
CA VAL A 164 10.09 24.04 3.53
C VAL A 164 9.64 24.86 4.73
N LYS A 165 8.37 25.25 4.74
CA LYS A 165 7.78 26.10 5.79
C LYS A 165 7.90 25.49 7.18
N ASP A 166 7.64 24.18 7.29
CA ASP A 166 7.75 23.40 8.52
C ASP A 166 8.27 21.99 8.20
N LYS A 167 9.41 21.62 8.81
CA LYS A 167 10.05 20.31 8.63
C LYS A 167 9.33 19.17 9.37
N ASN A 168 8.34 19.49 10.21
CA ASN A 168 7.54 18.50 10.92
C ASN A 168 6.14 18.32 10.31
N ASP A 169 5.79 19.10 9.29
CA ASP A 169 4.49 19.01 8.64
C ASP A 169 4.44 17.87 7.62
N VAL A 170 3.84 16.76 8.02
CA VAL A 170 3.62 15.57 7.18
C VAL A 170 2.62 15.79 6.03
N SER A 171 2.04 16.99 5.94
CA SER A 171 1.18 17.44 4.83
C SER A 171 1.89 18.41 3.88
N THR A 172 3.21 18.59 4.03
CA THR A 172 4.05 19.43 3.16
C THR A 172 3.83 19.08 1.68
N SER A 173 3.77 20.10 0.84
CA SER A 173 3.62 19.96 -0.62
C SER A 173 4.65 20.82 -1.35
N VAL A 174 4.73 20.69 -2.67
CA VAL A 174 5.63 21.54 -3.49
C VAL A 174 5.36 23.04 -3.26
N ALA A 175 4.12 23.44 -3.01
CA ALA A 175 3.75 24.81 -2.66
C ALA A 175 4.29 25.28 -1.30
N SER A 176 4.72 24.37 -0.44
CA SER A 176 5.32 24.69 0.87
C SER A 176 6.82 24.96 0.81
N ILE A 177 7.45 24.86 -0.37
CA ILE A 177 8.88 25.16 -0.56
C ILE A 177 9.08 26.68 -0.41
N THR A 178 9.89 27.08 0.57
CA THR A 178 10.20 28.49 0.84
C THR A 178 11.50 28.94 0.19
N LYS A 179 12.46 28.00 0.00
CA LYS A 179 13.71 28.25 -0.73
C LYS A 179 14.10 27.05 -1.58
N ASN A 180 14.57 27.35 -2.76
CA ASN A 180 15.12 26.38 -3.72
C ASN A 180 16.38 27.01 -4.37
N PRO A 181 17.52 26.96 -3.64
CA PRO A 181 18.68 27.78 -3.98
C PRO A 181 19.33 27.39 -5.31
N LYS A 182 19.18 26.15 -5.75
CA LYS A 182 19.68 25.67 -7.04
C LYS A 182 18.59 25.59 -8.13
N ASN A 183 17.38 26.10 -7.89
CA ASN A 183 16.24 26.08 -8.82
C ASN A 183 15.91 24.68 -9.33
N TYR A 184 15.92 23.67 -8.45
CA TYR A 184 15.53 22.31 -8.79
C TYR A 184 14.10 22.23 -9.32
N LYS A 185 13.88 21.39 -10.33
CA LYS A 185 12.56 21.12 -10.91
C LYS A 185 11.96 19.89 -10.26
N ILE A 186 10.98 20.08 -9.40
CA ILE A 186 10.30 18.97 -8.73
C ILE A 186 9.28 18.38 -9.70
N GLN A 187 9.38 17.07 -9.97
CA GLN A 187 8.46 16.31 -10.79
C GLN A 187 7.78 15.25 -9.95
N GLU A 188 6.46 15.37 -9.79
CA GLU A 188 5.64 14.42 -9.04
C GLU A 188 5.21 13.28 -9.96
N LEU A 189 5.54 12.04 -9.59
CA LEU A 189 5.31 10.83 -10.37
C LEU A 189 4.67 9.75 -9.49
N ASP A 190 3.97 8.82 -10.11
CA ASP A 190 3.55 7.59 -9.42
C ASP A 190 4.78 6.89 -8.81
N ALA A 191 4.69 6.53 -7.52
CA ALA A 191 5.83 6.00 -6.77
C ALA A 191 6.43 4.72 -7.40
N ALA A 192 5.60 3.83 -7.96
CA ALA A 192 6.03 2.61 -8.63
C ALA A 192 6.74 2.89 -9.98
N SER A 193 6.49 4.06 -10.55
CA SER A 193 7.05 4.48 -11.85
C SER A 193 8.41 5.16 -11.72
N ILE A 194 8.73 5.75 -10.56
CA ILE A 194 9.95 6.54 -10.36
C ILE A 194 11.24 5.75 -10.71
N PRO A 195 11.43 4.50 -10.26
CA PRO A 195 12.65 3.75 -10.59
C PRO A 195 12.87 3.59 -12.09
N LYS A 196 11.79 3.46 -12.87
CA LYS A 196 11.86 3.34 -14.33
C LYS A 196 12.17 4.67 -15.01
N ALA A 197 11.74 5.78 -14.40
CA ALA A 197 11.96 7.14 -14.92
C ALA A 197 13.35 7.70 -14.57
N MET A 198 14.19 7.00 -13.80
CA MET A 198 15.50 7.52 -13.35
C MET A 198 16.42 7.96 -14.49
N GLY A 199 16.30 7.37 -15.70
CA GLY A 199 17.07 7.80 -16.87
C GLY A 199 16.77 9.24 -17.30
N ASP A 200 15.54 9.68 -17.12
CA ASP A 200 15.05 11.01 -17.50
C ASP A 200 15.19 12.05 -16.38
N LEU A 201 15.42 11.58 -15.15
CA LEU A 201 15.60 12.41 -13.96
C LEU A 201 17.09 12.65 -13.68
N ASP A 202 17.41 13.73 -13.00
CA ASP A 202 18.75 13.94 -12.47
C ASP A 202 18.94 13.24 -11.14
N ILE A 203 17.96 13.34 -10.25
CA ILE A 203 17.86 12.56 -9.02
C ILE A 203 16.42 12.11 -8.79
N ALA A 204 16.24 11.05 -8.03
CA ALA A 204 14.95 10.49 -7.69
C ALA A 204 14.87 10.15 -6.19
N VAL A 205 13.78 10.51 -5.54
CA VAL A 205 13.49 10.12 -4.16
C VAL A 205 12.55 8.92 -4.19
N ILE A 206 13.03 7.75 -3.74
CA ILE A 206 12.35 6.47 -3.98
C ILE A 206 12.10 5.75 -2.65
N ASN A 207 10.89 5.22 -2.48
CA ASN A 207 10.54 4.32 -1.39
C ASN A 207 11.34 3.01 -1.49
N ALA A 208 11.85 2.50 -0.37
CA ALA A 208 12.78 1.36 -0.36
C ALA A 208 12.22 0.09 -1.03
N ASN A 209 10.91 -0.21 -0.90
CA ASN A 209 10.34 -1.38 -1.57
C ASN A 209 10.47 -1.31 -3.09
N TYR A 210 10.16 -0.16 -3.70
CA TYR A 210 10.32 0.03 -5.15
C TYR A 210 11.78 0.10 -5.58
N ALA A 211 12.63 0.70 -4.73
CA ALA A 211 14.07 0.70 -4.98
C ALA A 211 14.63 -0.73 -5.02
N LEU A 212 14.30 -1.56 -4.02
CA LEU A 212 14.77 -2.95 -3.93
C LEU A 212 14.26 -3.82 -5.09
N VAL A 213 12.99 -3.65 -5.51
CA VAL A 213 12.46 -4.31 -6.72
C VAL A 213 13.25 -3.90 -7.97
N ALA A 214 13.69 -2.65 -8.04
CA ALA A 214 14.56 -2.14 -9.11
C ALA A 214 16.05 -2.49 -8.91
N LYS A 215 16.39 -3.36 -7.91
CA LYS A 215 17.74 -3.77 -7.54
C LYS A 215 18.64 -2.62 -7.06
N LEU A 216 18.03 -1.57 -6.50
CA LEU A 216 18.71 -0.45 -5.85
C LEU A 216 18.66 -0.65 -4.33
N ASN A 217 19.80 -0.85 -3.71
CA ASN A 217 19.88 -1.00 -2.26
C ASN A 217 20.01 0.39 -1.60
N PRO A 218 19.12 0.77 -0.65
CA PRO A 218 19.16 2.08 0.00
C PRO A 218 20.50 2.39 0.68
N SER A 219 21.15 1.40 1.27
CA SER A 219 22.42 1.59 2.00
C SER A 219 23.66 1.62 1.11
N LYS A 220 23.58 1.15 -0.16
CA LYS A 220 24.75 0.99 -1.04
C LYS A 220 24.69 1.85 -2.28
N ASP A 221 23.51 2.01 -2.86
CA ASP A 221 23.32 2.59 -4.20
C ASP A 221 22.73 3.99 -4.14
N SER A 222 22.26 4.45 -2.95
CA SER A 222 21.74 5.80 -2.80
C SER A 222 22.83 6.83 -2.61
N LEU A 223 22.54 8.07 -3.01
CA LEU A 223 23.34 9.24 -2.66
C LEU A 223 23.16 9.61 -1.19
N LEU A 224 21.94 9.55 -0.70
CA LEU A 224 21.56 9.89 0.67
C LEU A 224 20.36 9.04 1.11
N VAL A 225 20.33 8.69 2.39
CA VAL A 225 19.23 7.94 3.01
C VAL A 225 18.50 8.84 4.00
N GLU A 226 17.20 8.66 4.12
CA GLU A 226 16.35 9.25 5.14
C GLU A 226 16.85 8.92 6.55
N ARG A 227 16.57 9.78 7.51
CA ARG A 227 16.87 9.56 8.92
C ARG A 227 16.08 8.38 9.48
N ALA A 228 16.67 7.64 10.41
CA ALA A 228 16.04 6.47 11.02
C ALA A 228 14.83 6.81 11.94
N ASP A 229 14.81 8.02 12.49
CA ASP A 229 13.78 8.52 13.42
C ASP A 229 12.56 9.17 12.70
N ASN A 230 12.25 8.72 11.49
CA ASN A 230 11.09 9.21 10.74
C ASN A 230 9.76 8.57 11.24
N PRO A 231 8.62 9.25 11.10
CA PRO A 231 7.31 8.76 11.56
C PRO A 231 6.69 7.70 10.63
N CYS A 232 7.37 7.30 9.56
CA CYS A 232 6.82 6.45 8.51
C CYS A 232 7.08 4.96 8.75
N VAL A 233 6.93 4.51 10.00
CA VAL A 233 6.94 3.08 10.31
C VAL A 233 5.79 2.40 9.59
N ASN A 234 6.07 1.27 8.93
CA ASN A 234 5.05 0.48 8.28
C ASN A 234 4.17 -0.22 9.32
N ILE A 235 2.93 -0.45 8.92
CA ILE A 235 1.88 -1.00 9.76
C ILE A 235 1.16 -2.15 9.05
N PHE A 236 0.65 -3.06 9.84
CA PHE A 236 -0.33 -4.04 9.41
C PHE A 236 -1.72 -3.41 9.55
N VAL A 237 -2.53 -3.46 8.49
CA VAL A 237 -3.85 -2.82 8.44
C VAL A 237 -4.93 -3.85 8.21
N THR A 238 -6.05 -3.70 8.89
CA THR A 238 -7.22 -4.55 8.73
C THR A 238 -8.50 -3.71 8.72
N THR A 239 -9.65 -4.36 8.56
CA THR A 239 -10.94 -3.69 8.72
C THR A 239 -11.32 -3.64 10.21
N LYS A 240 -12.14 -2.66 10.59
CA LYS A 240 -12.71 -2.58 11.93
C LYS A 240 -13.48 -3.85 12.32
N ALA A 241 -14.09 -4.52 11.36
CA ALA A 241 -14.78 -5.79 11.57
C ALA A 241 -13.83 -6.95 11.94
N ASN A 242 -12.62 -6.96 11.36
CA ASN A 242 -11.63 -8.02 11.59
C ASN A 242 -10.64 -7.70 12.73
N GLU A 243 -10.68 -6.49 13.30
CA GLU A 243 -9.74 -6.02 14.33
C GLU A 243 -9.66 -6.97 15.53
N LYS A 244 -10.81 -7.53 15.92
CA LYS A 244 -10.93 -8.45 17.08
C LYS A 244 -10.97 -9.92 16.69
N ASP A 245 -10.72 -10.26 15.45
CA ASP A 245 -10.66 -11.66 15.01
C ASP A 245 -9.44 -12.35 15.68
N PRO A 246 -9.60 -13.53 16.29
CA PRO A 246 -8.49 -14.24 16.94
C PRO A 246 -7.29 -14.50 16.03
N ARG A 247 -7.53 -14.64 14.72
CA ARG A 247 -6.48 -14.82 13.72
C ARG A 247 -5.59 -13.58 13.57
N MET A 248 -6.12 -12.38 13.85
CA MET A 248 -5.32 -11.14 13.84
C MET A 248 -4.29 -11.14 14.98
N GLU A 249 -4.69 -11.54 16.19
CA GLU A 249 -3.76 -11.67 17.31
C GLU A 249 -2.70 -12.75 17.06
N GLN A 250 -3.10 -13.85 16.44
CA GLN A 250 -2.15 -14.91 16.03
C GLN A 250 -1.18 -14.41 14.97
N LEU A 251 -1.65 -13.69 13.94
CA LEU A 251 -0.82 -13.06 12.92
C LEU A 251 0.18 -12.09 13.53
N LYS A 252 -0.26 -11.24 14.46
CA LYS A 252 0.62 -10.31 15.16
C LYS A 252 1.75 -11.04 15.88
N LYS A 253 1.43 -12.09 16.67
CA LYS A 253 2.43 -12.89 17.38
C LYS A 253 3.45 -13.54 16.43
N ILE A 254 2.98 -14.05 15.30
CA ILE A 254 3.84 -14.69 14.30
C ILE A 254 4.71 -13.63 13.61
N TYR A 255 4.11 -12.52 13.18
CA TYR A 255 4.82 -11.44 12.49
C TYR A 255 5.93 -10.84 13.37
N THR A 256 5.63 -10.63 14.66
CA THR A 256 6.57 -10.02 15.62
C THR A 256 7.43 -11.06 16.37
N SER A 257 7.47 -12.31 15.90
CA SER A 257 8.27 -13.36 16.51
C SER A 257 9.78 -13.15 16.32
N ALA A 258 10.58 -13.75 17.20
CA ALA A 258 12.04 -13.72 17.10
C ALA A 258 12.54 -14.33 15.79
N GLU A 259 11.87 -15.37 15.28
CA GLU A 259 12.20 -16.02 14.01
C GLU A 259 12.00 -15.07 12.83
N ASN A 260 10.88 -14.35 12.77
CA ASN A 260 10.64 -13.39 11.69
C ASN A 260 11.54 -12.17 11.81
N LYS A 261 11.80 -11.69 13.03
CA LYS A 261 12.78 -10.63 13.28
C LYS A 261 14.15 -10.99 12.72
N LYS A 262 14.64 -12.20 13.07
CA LYS A 262 15.93 -12.70 12.57
C LYS A 262 15.94 -12.83 11.04
N PHE A 263 14.84 -13.30 10.43
CA PHE A 263 14.72 -13.36 8.97
C PHE A 263 14.91 -11.97 8.36
N ILE A 264 14.19 -10.94 8.87
CA ILE A 264 14.27 -9.57 8.35
C ILE A 264 15.70 -9.03 8.45
N GLU A 265 16.34 -9.20 9.60
CA GLU A 265 17.71 -8.73 9.85
C GLU A 265 18.74 -9.40 8.93
N ASP A 266 18.67 -10.72 8.80
CA ASP A 266 19.61 -11.51 8.00
C ASP A 266 19.41 -11.30 6.49
N HIS A 267 18.14 -11.22 6.05
CA HIS A 267 17.80 -11.12 4.63
C HIS A 267 18.06 -9.73 4.07
N PHE A 268 17.59 -8.70 4.76
CA PHE A 268 17.69 -7.31 4.28
C PHE A 268 18.97 -6.58 4.74
N LYS A 269 19.74 -7.13 5.67
CA LYS A 269 21.08 -6.64 6.08
C LYS A 269 21.09 -5.13 6.40
N GLY A 270 20.03 -4.65 7.08
CA GLY A 270 19.90 -3.26 7.50
C GLY A 270 19.23 -2.31 6.50
N SER A 271 18.95 -2.75 5.26
CA SER A 271 18.16 -1.94 4.32
C SER A 271 16.67 -1.86 4.70
N ILE A 272 16.19 -2.81 5.48
CA ILE A 272 14.88 -2.83 6.14
C ILE A 272 15.13 -3.31 7.57
N THR A 273 14.46 -2.70 8.54
CA THR A 273 14.65 -3.04 9.95
C THR A 273 13.31 -3.31 10.64
N PRO A 274 13.25 -4.28 11.57
CA PRO A 274 12.06 -4.47 12.41
C PRO A 274 11.75 -3.22 13.24
N ALA A 275 10.45 -2.95 13.44
CA ALA A 275 9.95 -1.84 14.26
C ALA A 275 9.04 -2.34 15.39
N PHE A 276 9.30 -3.55 15.90
CA PHE A 276 8.58 -4.25 16.96
C PHE A 276 9.55 -4.94 17.91
#